data_e6e61688fa154f297abb9b3263eb56d6
#
_entry.id   e6e61688fa154f297abb9b3263eb56d6
#
_cell.length_a   1.000
_cell.length_b   1.000
_cell.length_c   1.000
_cell.angle_alpha   90.00
_cell.angle_beta   90.00
_cell.angle_gamma   90.00
#
_symmetry.space_group_name_H-M   'P 1'
#
loop_
_entity.id
_entity.type
_entity.pdbx_description
1 polymer ?
#
loop_
_entity_poly.entity_id
_entity_poly.type
_entity_poly.pdbx_seq_one_letter_code
_entity_poly.pdbx_strand_id
1 'polypeptide(L)'
;MLPLALEQVSFAVNGKIIIDRVSMEITEGLRTIILGPNGAGKSVLMRLCHGLLDPTSGSIAWRGISNGRSRQAMVFQRPVMLRRSALANVAYGLELAGHSRLESALRARDVIEAVGLAAVMDRPARVLSGGEQQRLALARAWALGPEVLFLDEPTANLDPGAARDVETLIGQIRAGGTKIVMTTHNLGQARRLGDEILFLSQGRLVERAPVDRFFAKPASAEAEAFIRGELPWN
;
A
#
# COMPACT_ATOMS: atom_id res chain seq x y z
N MET A 1 17.25 2.88 -0.53
CA MET A 1 16.69 1.51 -0.67
C MET A 1 16.17 1.26 -2.09
N LEU A 2 15.41 2.15 -2.64
CA LEU A 2 14.94 2.08 -4.03
C LEU A 2 16.12 2.19 -5.02
N PRO A 3 16.02 1.66 -6.24
CA PRO A 3 14.81 1.04 -6.79
C PRO A 3 14.56 -0.40 -6.33
N LEU A 4 13.27 -0.82 -6.37
CA LEU A 4 12.87 -2.21 -6.27
C LEU A 4 12.68 -2.76 -7.68
N ALA A 5 13.47 -3.76 -8.07
CA ALA A 5 13.38 -4.41 -9.37
C ALA A 5 12.74 -5.80 -9.26
N LEU A 6 11.81 -6.07 -10.15
CA LEU A 6 11.19 -7.37 -10.38
C LEU A 6 11.62 -7.85 -11.78
N GLU A 7 12.13 -9.08 -11.89
CA GLU A 7 12.57 -9.67 -13.14
C GLU A 7 11.86 -11.01 -13.36
N GLN A 8 10.96 -11.07 -14.35
CA GLN A 8 10.18 -12.26 -14.76
C GLN A 8 9.50 -12.97 -13.56
N VAL A 9 8.97 -12.19 -12.62
CA VAL A 9 8.38 -12.70 -11.38
C VAL A 9 7.06 -13.41 -11.67
N SER A 10 6.99 -14.68 -11.26
CA SER A 10 5.76 -15.47 -11.29
C SER A 10 5.44 -15.99 -9.90
N PHE A 11 4.15 -16.13 -9.62
CA PHE A 11 3.66 -16.74 -8.39
C PHE A 11 2.46 -17.62 -8.66
N ALA A 12 2.52 -18.85 -8.19
CA ALA A 12 1.46 -19.82 -8.36
C ALA A 12 1.09 -20.49 -7.02
N VAL A 13 -0.18 -20.83 -6.86
CA VAL A 13 -0.70 -21.56 -5.71
C VAL A 13 -1.51 -22.75 -6.21
N ASN A 14 -1.19 -23.95 -5.77
CA ASN A 14 -1.87 -25.19 -6.18
C ASN A 14 -1.99 -25.34 -7.70
N GLY A 15 -0.94 -24.99 -8.44
CA GLY A 15 -0.88 -25.05 -9.90
C GLY A 15 -1.59 -23.90 -10.63
N LYS A 16 -2.31 -23.03 -9.92
CA LYS A 16 -2.93 -21.84 -10.52
C LYS A 16 -1.95 -20.67 -10.49
N ILE A 17 -1.64 -20.13 -11.66
CA ILE A 17 -0.82 -18.92 -11.79
C ILE A 17 -1.64 -17.71 -11.36
N ILE A 18 -1.11 -16.93 -10.41
CA ILE A 18 -1.70 -15.69 -9.90
C ILE A 18 -0.96 -14.46 -10.45
N ILE A 19 0.37 -14.56 -10.55
CA ILE A 19 1.25 -13.57 -11.18
C ILE A 19 2.05 -14.29 -12.26
N ASP A 20 2.08 -13.72 -13.46
CA ASP A 20 2.70 -14.32 -14.64
C ASP A 20 3.78 -13.39 -15.21
N ARG A 21 5.04 -13.73 -14.95
CA ARG A 21 6.26 -13.12 -15.53
C ARG A 21 6.28 -11.59 -15.50
N VAL A 22 5.88 -11.00 -14.37
CA VAL A 22 5.91 -9.55 -14.19
C VAL A 22 7.35 -9.07 -14.08
N SER A 23 7.71 -8.12 -14.95
CA SER A 23 8.97 -7.36 -14.88
C SER A 23 8.66 -5.88 -14.74
N MET A 24 9.18 -5.24 -13.69
CA MET A 24 8.99 -3.82 -13.42
C MET A 24 10.03 -3.29 -12.47
N GLU A 25 10.16 -1.97 -12.43
CA GLU A 25 10.98 -1.28 -11.44
C GLU A 25 10.16 -0.20 -10.74
N ILE A 26 10.22 -0.17 -9.42
CA ILE A 26 9.61 0.89 -8.58
C ILE A 26 10.73 1.82 -8.16
N THR A 27 10.65 3.08 -8.58
CA THR A 27 11.64 4.13 -8.31
C THR A 27 11.13 5.12 -7.26
N GLU A 28 12.01 6.00 -6.81
CA GLU A 28 11.67 7.10 -5.90
C GLU A 28 10.73 8.13 -6.54
N GLY A 29 10.14 8.98 -5.72
CA GLY A 29 9.43 10.20 -6.11
C GLY A 29 7.96 10.01 -6.47
N LEU A 30 7.63 9.20 -7.47
CA LEU A 30 6.26 9.07 -7.98
C LEU A 30 5.37 8.22 -7.06
N ARG A 31 4.09 8.61 -6.91
CA ARG A 31 3.07 7.72 -6.31
C ARG A 31 2.67 6.68 -7.33
N THR A 32 2.99 5.44 -7.06
CA THR A 32 2.72 4.31 -7.95
C THR A 32 1.40 3.66 -7.57
N ILE A 33 0.46 3.62 -8.48
CA ILE A 33 -0.83 2.95 -8.30
C ILE A 33 -0.85 1.66 -9.12
N ILE A 34 -1.03 0.54 -8.43
CA ILE A 34 -1.32 -0.75 -9.06
C ILE A 34 -2.83 -0.83 -9.24
N LEU A 35 -3.31 -0.60 -10.46
CA LEU A 35 -4.71 -0.55 -10.84
C LEU A 35 -5.10 -1.84 -11.57
N GLY A 36 -6.33 -2.28 -11.44
CA GLY A 36 -6.85 -3.44 -12.16
C GLY A 36 -8.12 -4.02 -11.53
N PRO A 37 -8.81 -4.92 -12.22
CA PRO A 37 -10.04 -5.53 -11.73
C PRO A 37 -9.79 -6.40 -10.49
N ASN A 38 -10.89 -6.79 -9.82
CA ASN A 38 -10.81 -7.75 -8.72
C ASN A 38 -10.25 -9.09 -9.26
N GLY A 39 -9.43 -9.75 -8.45
CA GLY A 39 -8.78 -11.00 -8.89
C GLY A 39 -7.59 -10.84 -9.83
N ALA A 40 -7.22 -9.62 -10.27
CA ALA A 40 -6.08 -9.39 -11.15
C ALA A 40 -4.71 -9.75 -10.54
N GLY A 41 -4.63 -9.99 -9.21
CA GLY A 41 -3.37 -10.31 -8.52
C GLY A 41 -2.72 -9.12 -7.81
N LYS A 42 -3.37 -7.95 -7.72
CA LYS A 42 -2.80 -6.72 -7.13
C LYS A 42 -2.21 -6.91 -5.73
N SER A 43 -3.01 -7.47 -4.80
CA SER A 43 -2.56 -7.72 -3.42
C SER A 43 -1.44 -8.75 -3.34
N VAL A 44 -1.44 -9.73 -4.24
CA VAL A 44 -0.37 -10.75 -4.32
C VAL A 44 0.91 -10.11 -4.81
N LEU A 45 0.86 -9.31 -5.88
CA LEU A 45 2.01 -8.57 -6.40
C LEU A 45 2.60 -7.64 -5.34
N MET A 46 1.76 -6.93 -4.59
CA MET A 46 2.20 -6.06 -3.51
C MET A 46 2.90 -6.82 -2.37
N ARG A 47 2.36 -8.00 -1.98
CA ARG A 47 2.99 -8.86 -0.96
C ARG A 47 4.32 -9.44 -1.44
N LEU A 48 4.46 -9.76 -2.71
CA LEU A 48 5.73 -10.15 -3.33
C LEU A 48 6.73 -8.99 -3.28
N CYS A 49 6.33 -7.78 -3.67
CA CYS A 49 7.17 -6.59 -3.56
C CYS A 49 7.64 -6.33 -2.12
N HIS A 50 6.76 -6.51 -1.14
CA HIS A 50 7.08 -6.36 0.28
C HIS A 50 7.95 -7.52 0.83
N GLY A 51 8.00 -8.67 0.16
CA GLY A 51 8.69 -9.89 0.62
C GLY A 51 7.92 -10.65 1.69
N LEU A 52 6.60 -10.52 1.73
CA LEU A 52 5.69 -11.38 2.52
C LEU A 52 5.38 -12.69 1.80
N LEU A 53 5.62 -12.74 0.49
CA LEU A 53 5.55 -13.94 -0.33
C LEU A 53 6.85 -14.04 -1.13
N ASP A 54 7.33 -15.26 -1.30
CA ASP A 54 8.45 -15.54 -2.19
C ASP A 54 7.91 -15.92 -3.58
N PRO A 55 8.53 -15.44 -4.67
CA PRO A 55 8.10 -15.80 -6.02
C PRO A 55 8.35 -17.29 -6.31
N THR A 56 7.48 -17.90 -7.13
CA THR A 56 7.67 -19.27 -7.62
C THR A 56 8.81 -19.33 -8.65
N SER A 57 8.99 -18.24 -9.42
CA SER A 57 10.11 -18.06 -10.35
C SER A 57 10.36 -16.55 -10.58
N GLY A 58 11.53 -16.25 -11.15
CA GLY A 58 12.00 -14.87 -11.31
C GLY A 58 12.71 -14.35 -10.05
N SER A 59 13.04 -13.08 -10.03
CA SER A 59 13.76 -12.45 -8.92
C SER A 59 13.16 -11.11 -8.52
N ILE A 60 13.30 -10.78 -7.22
CA ILE A 60 12.90 -9.49 -6.64
C ILE A 60 14.10 -8.96 -5.85
N ALA A 61 14.59 -7.80 -6.23
CA ALA A 61 15.77 -7.21 -5.64
C ALA A 61 15.58 -5.73 -5.29
N TRP A 62 15.99 -5.35 -4.07
CA TRP A 62 16.19 -3.97 -3.66
C TRP A 62 17.63 -3.58 -4.00
N ARG A 63 17.80 -2.66 -4.98
CA ARG A 63 19.13 -2.24 -5.42
C ARG A 63 19.72 -1.26 -4.41
N GLY A 64 20.77 -1.70 -3.70
CA GLY A 64 21.58 -0.85 -2.83
C GLY A 64 21.59 -1.18 -1.34
N ILE A 65 20.77 -2.12 -0.83
CA ILE A 65 20.81 -2.56 0.57
C ILE A 65 20.45 -4.04 0.68
N SER A 66 21.28 -4.78 1.44
CA SER A 66 21.10 -6.21 1.71
C SER A 66 19.89 -6.57 2.61
N ASN A 67 19.30 -5.59 3.31
CA ASN A 67 18.20 -5.78 4.27
C ASN A 67 17.05 -4.78 4.06
N GLY A 68 16.49 -4.71 2.84
CA GLY A 68 15.43 -3.79 2.49
C GLY A 68 14.14 -3.87 3.35
N ARG A 69 13.90 -5.00 4.01
CA ARG A 69 12.70 -5.24 4.85
C ARG A 69 12.57 -4.28 6.03
N SER A 70 13.66 -3.77 6.58
CA SER A 70 13.64 -2.88 7.75
C SER A 70 13.18 -1.46 7.44
N ARG A 71 13.10 -1.09 6.17
CA ARG A 71 12.79 0.28 5.73
C ARG A 71 11.50 0.36 4.91
N GLN A 72 10.66 -0.64 4.98
CA GLN A 72 9.38 -0.70 4.32
C GLN A 72 8.28 -1.10 5.30
N ALA A 73 7.06 -0.64 5.05
CA ALA A 73 5.87 -1.01 5.81
C ALA A 73 4.70 -1.33 4.87
N MET A 74 3.76 -2.12 5.35
CA MET A 74 2.56 -2.46 4.60
C MET A 74 1.30 -2.27 5.47
N VAL A 75 0.29 -1.64 4.87
CA VAL A 75 -1.07 -1.55 5.43
C VAL A 75 -1.98 -2.41 4.57
N PHE A 76 -2.63 -3.36 5.19
CA PHE A 76 -3.56 -4.29 4.53
C PHE A 76 -4.96 -3.68 4.40
N GLN A 77 -5.74 -4.15 3.44
CA GLN A 77 -7.13 -3.75 3.22
C GLN A 77 -8.00 -3.89 4.49
N ARG A 78 -7.74 -4.94 5.29
CA ARG A 78 -8.37 -5.15 6.61
C ARG A 78 -7.28 -5.17 7.67
N PRO A 79 -7.03 -4.04 8.34
CA PRO A 79 -5.96 -3.97 9.31
C PRO A 79 -6.32 -4.76 10.58
N VAL A 80 -5.36 -5.52 11.09
CA VAL A 80 -5.51 -6.25 12.36
C VAL A 80 -5.18 -5.30 13.51
N MET A 81 -6.12 -5.16 14.46
CA MET A 81 -5.94 -4.40 15.70
C MET A 81 -5.51 -5.30 16.84
N LEU A 82 -4.43 -4.96 17.51
CA LEU A 82 -3.99 -5.64 18.72
C LEU A 82 -4.97 -5.36 19.87
N ARG A 83 -5.05 -6.27 20.86
CA ARG A 83 -5.87 -6.10 22.09
C ARG A 83 -5.21 -5.11 23.05
N ARG A 84 -5.02 -3.86 22.57
CA ARG A 84 -4.38 -2.74 23.29
C ARG A 84 -5.10 -1.44 22.92
N SER A 85 -4.81 -0.34 23.62
CA SER A 85 -5.28 0.99 23.21
C SER A 85 -4.72 1.40 21.86
N ALA A 86 -5.28 2.44 21.23
CA ALA A 86 -4.76 2.98 19.98
C ALA A 86 -3.29 3.41 20.14
N LEU A 87 -2.96 4.16 21.20
CA LEU A 87 -1.59 4.57 21.50
C LEU A 87 -0.65 3.36 21.64
N ALA A 88 -1.05 2.36 22.45
CA ALA A 88 -0.23 1.17 22.66
C ALA A 88 -0.08 0.28 21.41
N ASN A 89 -0.99 0.38 20.45
CA ASN A 89 -0.82 -0.26 19.13
C ASN A 89 0.34 0.35 18.34
N VAL A 90 0.52 1.65 18.38
CA VAL A 90 1.62 2.34 17.70
C VAL A 90 2.93 2.13 18.44
N ALA A 91 2.94 2.36 19.77
CA ALA A 91 4.13 2.21 20.60
C ALA A 91 4.74 0.80 20.49
N TYR A 92 3.91 -0.23 20.47
CA TYR A 92 4.37 -1.61 20.33
C TYR A 92 5.15 -1.88 19.03
N GLY A 93 4.74 -1.28 17.92
CA GLY A 93 5.48 -1.40 16.66
C GLY A 93 6.88 -0.78 16.74
N LEU A 94 6.99 0.36 17.42
CA LEU A 94 8.27 1.03 17.66
C LEU A 94 9.19 0.24 18.62
N GLU A 95 8.63 -0.32 19.69
CA GLU A 95 9.37 -1.20 20.61
C GLU A 95 9.94 -2.42 19.89
N LEU A 96 9.15 -3.07 19.00
CA LEU A 96 9.62 -4.18 18.18
C LEU A 96 10.72 -3.78 17.18
N ALA A 97 10.72 -2.52 16.75
CA ALA A 97 11.77 -1.95 15.89
C ALA A 97 13.04 -1.57 16.66
N GLY A 98 13.08 -1.77 18.00
CA GLY A 98 14.25 -1.55 18.84
C GLY A 98 14.31 -0.18 19.52
N HIS A 99 13.27 0.64 19.42
CA HIS A 99 13.19 1.90 20.17
C HIS A 99 12.96 1.66 21.67
N SER A 100 13.51 2.53 22.52
CA SER A 100 13.23 2.49 23.95
C SER A 100 11.74 2.72 24.23
N ARG A 101 11.26 2.26 25.39
CA ARG A 101 9.85 2.42 25.78
C ARG A 101 9.41 3.88 25.86
N LEU A 102 10.30 4.75 26.33
CA LEU A 102 10.02 6.19 26.43
C LEU A 102 9.93 6.83 25.04
N GLU A 103 10.90 6.59 24.17
CA GLU A 103 10.86 7.09 22.78
C GLU A 103 9.64 6.58 22.02
N SER A 104 9.32 5.30 22.19
CA SER A 104 8.13 4.69 21.56
C SER A 104 6.84 5.36 22.03
N ALA A 105 6.71 5.66 23.31
CA ALA A 105 5.53 6.34 23.86
C ALA A 105 5.39 7.78 23.33
N LEU A 106 6.48 8.55 23.30
CA LEU A 106 6.50 9.93 22.81
C LEU A 106 6.16 9.96 21.32
N ARG A 107 6.90 9.21 20.51
CA ARG A 107 6.70 9.15 19.05
C ARG A 107 5.32 8.61 18.68
N ALA A 108 4.80 7.64 19.42
CA ALA A 108 3.45 7.12 19.20
C ALA A 108 2.40 8.20 19.45
N ARG A 109 2.57 9.05 20.49
CA ARG A 109 1.65 10.16 20.77
C ARG A 109 1.65 11.18 19.63
N ASP A 110 2.82 11.63 19.18
CA ASP A 110 2.95 12.58 18.07
C ASP A 110 2.24 12.07 16.79
N VAL A 111 2.44 10.80 16.47
CA VAL A 111 1.83 10.20 15.28
C VAL A 111 0.32 10.03 15.45
N ILE A 112 -0.17 9.63 16.63
CA ILE A 112 -1.61 9.51 16.93
C ILE A 112 -2.31 10.88 16.80
N GLU A 113 -1.67 11.93 17.26
CA GLU A 113 -2.18 13.31 17.10
C GLU A 113 -2.19 13.72 15.61
N ALA A 114 -1.11 13.45 14.88
CA ALA A 114 -0.99 13.76 13.45
C ALA A 114 -2.04 13.05 12.59
N VAL A 115 -2.47 11.83 12.96
CA VAL A 115 -3.55 11.10 12.24
C VAL A 115 -4.96 11.41 12.77
N GLY A 116 -5.12 12.41 13.66
CA GLY A 116 -6.41 12.85 14.18
C GLY A 116 -7.09 11.85 15.12
N LEU A 117 -6.31 11.07 15.88
CA LEU A 117 -6.83 10.08 16.84
C LEU A 117 -6.57 10.45 18.31
N ALA A 118 -6.18 11.72 18.60
CA ALA A 118 -5.89 12.17 19.96
C ALA A 118 -7.03 11.91 20.95
N ALA A 119 -8.28 12.20 20.57
CA ALA A 119 -9.46 12.03 21.43
C ALA A 119 -9.77 10.57 21.79
N VAL A 120 -9.21 9.61 21.03
CA VAL A 120 -9.49 8.18 21.21
C VAL A 120 -8.23 7.35 21.48
N MET A 121 -7.09 8.01 21.77
CA MET A 121 -5.78 7.36 21.91
C MET A 121 -5.74 6.26 22.98
N ASP A 122 -6.51 6.43 24.07
CA ASP A 122 -6.54 5.49 25.18
C ASP A 122 -7.65 4.41 25.03
N ARG A 123 -8.51 4.54 24.01
CA ARG A 123 -9.57 3.57 23.75
C ARG A 123 -9.00 2.27 23.17
N PRO A 124 -9.59 1.11 23.50
CA PRO A 124 -9.19 -0.14 22.87
C PRO A 124 -9.29 -0.04 21.34
N ALA A 125 -8.22 -0.38 20.60
CA ALA A 125 -8.17 -0.21 19.15
C ALA A 125 -9.26 -0.98 18.40
N ARG A 126 -9.74 -2.09 18.99
CA ARG A 126 -10.77 -2.94 18.36
C ARG A 126 -12.19 -2.35 18.37
N VAL A 127 -12.46 -1.36 19.22
CA VAL A 127 -13.79 -0.69 19.29
C VAL A 127 -13.83 0.61 18.49
N LEU A 128 -12.74 0.97 17.85
CA LEU A 128 -12.69 2.12 16.93
C LEU A 128 -13.50 1.84 15.67
N SER A 129 -14.05 2.89 15.06
CA SER A 129 -14.71 2.83 13.75
C SER A 129 -13.75 2.32 12.66
N GLY A 130 -14.28 1.88 11.52
CA GLY A 130 -13.45 1.41 10.40
C GLY A 130 -12.44 2.44 9.91
N GLY A 131 -12.86 3.71 9.78
CA GLY A 131 -11.98 4.82 9.40
C GLY A 131 -10.90 5.12 10.46
N GLU A 132 -11.24 5.09 11.74
CA GLU A 132 -10.27 5.24 12.83
C GLU A 132 -9.27 4.08 12.87
N GLN A 133 -9.72 2.83 12.65
CA GLN A 133 -8.83 1.68 12.57
C GLN A 133 -7.87 1.78 11.37
N GLN A 134 -8.36 2.29 10.24
CA GLN A 134 -7.52 2.49 9.06
C GLN A 134 -6.47 3.57 9.30
N ARG A 135 -6.86 4.72 9.90
CA ARG A 135 -5.90 5.76 10.30
C ARG A 135 -4.89 5.24 11.33
N LEU A 136 -5.33 4.41 12.28
CA LEU A 136 -4.43 3.77 13.25
C LEU A 136 -3.44 2.81 12.57
N ALA A 137 -3.87 2.06 11.56
CA ALA A 137 -2.98 1.18 10.80
C ALA A 137 -1.91 1.99 10.04
N LEU A 138 -2.31 3.11 9.43
CA LEU A 138 -1.38 4.07 8.81
C LEU A 138 -0.43 4.67 9.84
N ALA A 139 -0.91 5.06 11.02
CA ALA A 139 -0.09 5.56 12.12
C ALA A 139 0.99 4.55 12.54
N ARG A 140 0.62 3.27 12.70
CA ARG A 140 1.59 2.20 13.03
C ARG A 140 2.68 2.06 11.98
N ALA A 141 2.32 2.12 10.71
CA ALA A 141 3.25 2.01 9.62
C ALA A 141 4.14 3.27 9.50
N TRP A 142 3.54 4.46 9.60
CA TRP A 142 4.22 5.74 9.48
C TRP A 142 5.19 5.99 10.63
N ALA A 143 4.83 5.61 11.85
CA ALA A 143 5.68 5.73 13.04
C ALA A 143 7.07 5.09 12.85
N LEU A 144 7.18 4.06 12.04
CA LEU A 144 8.45 3.38 11.75
C LEU A 144 9.37 4.17 10.81
N GLY A 145 8.88 5.26 10.19
CA GLY A 145 9.64 6.06 9.23
C GLY A 145 10.06 5.29 7.99
N PRO A 146 9.15 4.58 7.31
CA PRO A 146 9.51 3.75 6.17
C PRO A 146 9.92 4.60 4.96
N GLU A 147 10.89 4.12 4.18
CA GLU A 147 11.21 4.70 2.86
C GLU A 147 10.12 4.36 1.83
N VAL A 148 9.49 3.19 1.97
CA VAL A 148 8.41 2.73 1.10
C VAL A 148 7.22 2.26 1.94
N LEU A 149 6.04 2.79 1.64
CA LEU A 149 4.78 2.38 2.25
C LEU A 149 3.88 1.74 1.19
N PHE A 150 3.60 0.46 1.40
CA PHE A 150 2.67 -0.33 0.59
C PHE A 150 1.26 -0.25 1.18
N LEU A 151 0.26 0.10 0.37
CA LEU A 151 -1.13 0.31 0.79
C LEU A 151 -2.06 -0.57 -0.05
N ASP A 152 -2.58 -1.64 0.54
CA ASP A 152 -3.48 -2.56 -0.14
C ASP A 152 -4.94 -2.10 0.04
N GLU A 153 -5.50 -1.44 -0.99
CA GLU A 153 -6.86 -0.89 -1.02
C GLU A 153 -7.24 -0.11 0.27
N PRO A 154 -6.48 0.94 0.66
CA PRO A 154 -6.54 1.53 2.00
C PRO A 154 -7.85 2.23 2.34
N THR A 155 -8.73 2.45 1.38
CA THR A 155 -10.04 3.09 1.57
C THR A 155 -11.22 2.19 1.26
N ALA A 156 -10.96 0.90 0.98
CA ALA A 156 -12.02 -0.06 0.73
C ALA A 156 -12.94 -0.17 1.97
N ASN A 157 -14.25 -0.17 1.74
CA ASN A 157 -15.28 -0.27 2.78
C ASN A 157 -15.35 0.92 3.76
N LEU A 158 -14.75 2.07 3.43
CA LEU A 158 -14.91 3.31 4.18
C LEU A 158 -16.02 4.18 3.56
N ASP A 159 -16.69 4.94 4.41
CA ASP A 159 -17.56 6.01 3.92
C ASP A 159 -16.74 7.11 3.23
N PRO A 160 -17.38 7.97 2.39
CA PRO A 160 -16.66 8.98 1.62
C PRO A 160 -15.89 10.00 2.47
N GLY A 161 -16.32 10.26 3.72
CA GLY A 161 -15.63 11.15 4.64
C GLY A 161 -14.34 10.52 5.15
N ALA A 162 -14.45 9.32 5.73
CA ALA A 162 -13.30 8.56 6.21
C ALA A 162 -12.28 8.26 5.09
N ALA A 163 -12.76 7.98 3.88
CA ALA A 163 -11.88 7.77 2.73
C ALA A 163 -11.04 9.03 2.41
N ARG A 164 -11.66 10.23 2.43
CA ARG A 164 -10.94 11.50 2.22
C ARG A 164 -9.90 11.76 3.31
N ASP A 165 -10.22 11.47 4.57
CA ASP A 165 -9.27 11.61 5.68
C ASP A 165 -8.04 10.73 5.46
N VAL A 166 -8.25 9.46 5.06
CA VAL A 166 -7.18 8.51 4.74
C VAL A 166 -6.36 8.98 3.54
N GLU A 167 -6.99 9.48 2.47
CA GLU A 167 -6.30 10.03 1.29
C GLU A 167 -5.44 11.25 1.66
N THR A 168 -5.95 12.14 2.51
CA THR A 168 -5.21 13.30 3.03
C THR A 168 -3.98 12.86 3.81
N LEU A 169 -4.14 11.88 4.69
CA LEU A 169 -3.04 11.32 5.47
C LEU A 169 -1.96 10.68 4.59
N ILE A 170 -2.35 9.92 3.56
CA ILE A 170 -1.41 9.37 2.56
C ILE A 170 -0.60 10.50 1.89
N GLY A 171 -1.27 11.62 1.58
CA GLY A 171 -0.61 12.82 1.05
C GLY A 171 0.44 13.41 2.00
N GLN A 172 0.13 13.49 3.30
CA GLN A 172 1.06 13.97 4.33
C GLN A 172 2.27 13.03 4.49
N ILE A 173 2.04 11.72 4.52
CA ILE A 173 3.11 10.72 4.60
C ILE A 173 4.06 10.85 3.40
N ARG A 174 3.51 11.03 2.18
CA ARG A 174 4.31 11.28 0.98
C ARG A 174 5.11 12.57 1.08
N ALA A 175 4.51 13.65 1.55
CA ALA A 175 5.18 14.94 1.70
C ALA A 175 6.39 14.85 2.66
N GLY A 176 6.35 13.92 3.62
CA GLY A 176 7.47 13.55 4.49
C GLY A 176 8.56 12.71 3.81
N GLY A 177 8.49 12.45 2.50
CA GLY A 177 9.51 11.74 1.72
C GLY A 177 9.30 10.23 1.57
N THR A 178 8.24 9.65 2.12
CA THR A 178 7.93 8.23 1.97
C THR A 178 7.39 7.94 0.56
N LYS A 179 7.98 6.98 -0.15
CA LYS A 179 7.44 6.44 -1.41
C LYS A 179 6.12 5.72 -1.13
N ILE A 180 5.08 6.05 -1.89
CA ILE A 180 3.78 5.39 -1.82
C ILE A 180 3.62 4.43 -3.00
N VAL A 181 3.28 3.18 -2.69
CA VAL A 181 2.82 2.16 -3.64
C VAL A 181 1.45 1.68 -3.16
N MET A 182 0.40 1.91 -3.95
CA MET A 182 -0.97 1.64 -3.52
C MET A 182 -1.72 0.80 -4.55
N THR A 183 -2.50 -0.18 -4.09
CA THR A 183 -3.49 -0.86 -4.94
C THR A 183 -4.84 -0.18 -4.82
N THR A 184 -5.58 -0.14 -5.91
CA THR A 184 -7.00 0.20 -5.92
C THR A 184 -7.68 -0.35 -7.18
N HIS A 185 -8.99 -0.51 -7.12
CA HIS A 185 -9.84 -0.72 -8.29
C HIS A 185 -10.69 0.53 -8.60
N ASN A 186 -10.60 1.58 -7.77
CA ASN A 186 -11.36 2.82 -7.95
C ASN A 186 -10.61 3.79 -8.87
N LEU A 187 -11.16 4.00 -10.09
CA LEU A 187 -10.59 4.88 -11.11
C LEU A 187 -10.43 6.32 -10.63
N GLY A 188 -11.45 6.85 -9.92
CA GLY A 188 -11.40 8.21 -9.40
C GLY A 188 -10.29 8.41 -8.38
N GLN A 189 -10.08 7.43 -7.50
CA GLN A 189 -8.98 7.44 -6.53
C GLN A 189 -7.62 7.34 -7.22
N ALA A 190 -7.48 6.41 -8.17
CA ALA A 190 -6.24 6.26 -8.93
C ALA A 190 -5.84 7.56 -9.64
N ARG A 191 -6.82 8.27 -10.21
CA ARG A 191 -6.60 9.55 -10.90
C ARG A 191 -6.20 10.69 -9.95
N ARG A 192 -6.78 10.73 -8.74
CA ARG A 192 -6.45 11.79 -7.75
C ARG A 192 -5.13 11.56 -7.06
N LEU A 193 -4.81 10.32 -6.74
CA LEU A 193 -3.67 9.98 -5.89
C LEU A 193 -2.44 9.51 -6.65
N GLY A 194 -2.57 9.03 -7.90
CA GLY A 194 -1.47 8.50 -8.67
C GLY A 194 -0.66 9.56 -9.39
N ASP A 195 0.63 9.29 -9.58
CA ASP A 195 1.48 9.96 -10.54
C ASP A 195 1.74 9.02 -11.73
N GLU A 196 1.83 7.69 -11.45
CA GLU A 196 1.92 6.63 -12.47
C GLU A 196 0.95 5.48 -12.16
N ILE A 197 0.50 4.81 -13.21
CA ILE A 197 -0.33 3.61 -13.16
C ILE A 197 0.47 2.40 -13.63
N LEU A 198 0.40 1.33 -12.86
CA LEU A 198 0.75 -0.03 -13.25
C LEU A 198 -0.56 -0.80 -13.41
N PHE A 199 -1.02 -0.98 -14.65
CA PHE A 199 -2.28 -1.69 -14.90
C PHE A 199 -2.03 -3.20 -14.94
N LEU A 200 -2.62 -3.90 -13.98
CA LEU A 200 -2.53 -5.35 -13.81
C LEU A 200 -3.84 -6.00 -14.25
N SER A 201 -3.74 -6.98 -15.14
CA SER A 201 -4.86 -7.81 -15.60
C SER A 201 -4.42 -9.27 -15.67
N GLN A 202 -5.23 -10.18 -15.12
CA GLN A 202 -4.98 -11.62 -15.14
C GLN A 202 -3.54 -12.03 -14.75
N GLY A 203 -3.00 -11.38 -13.71
CA GLY A 203 -1.65 -11.62 -13.21
C GLY A 203 -0.52 -11.02 -14.04
N ARG A 204 -0.81 -10.26 -15.09
CA ARG A 204 0.18 -9.64 -15.97
C ARG A 204 0.19 -8.13 -15.83
N LEU A 205 1.37 -7.53 -15.90
CA LEU A 205 1.52 -6.09 -16.07
C LEU A 205 1.25 -5.76 -17.55
N VAL A 206 0.06 -5.25 -17.83
CA VAL A 206 -0.40 -4.97 -19.21
C VAL A 206 0.06 -3.61 -19.69
N GLU A 207 0.05 -2.61 -18.80
CA GLU A 207 0.43 -1.24 -19.15
C GLU A 207 1.07 -0.53 -17.97
N ARG A 208 2.09 0.29 -18.26
CA ARG A 208 2.67 1.26 -17.34
C ARG A 208 2.65 2.63 -18.00
N ALA A 209 2.03 3.62 -17.36
CA ALA A 209 1.94 4.96 -17.90
C ALA A 209 1.81 6.03 -16.80
N PRO A 210 2.20 7.30 -17.06
CA PRO A 210 1.77 8.43 -16.25
C PRO A 210 0.25 8.47 -16.16
N VAL A 211 -0.29 8.89 -15.01
CA VAL A 211 -1.73 8.86 -14.72
C VAL A 211 -2.56 9.57 -15.81
N ASP A 212 -2.14 10.76 -16.23
CA ASP A 212 -2.89 11.53 -17.24
C ASP A 212 -2.95 10.81 -18.59
N ARG A 213 -1.84 10.20 -19.02
CA ARG A 213 -1.78 9.42 -20.27
C ARG A 213 -2.66 8.17 -20.17
N PHE A 214 -2.59 7.45 -19.06
CA PHE A 214 -3.39 6.23 -18.86
C PHE A 214 -4.89 6.50 -19.00
N PHE A 215 -5.38 7.58 -18.41
CA PHE A 215 -6.80 7.93 -18.45
C PHE A 215 -7.24 8.63 -19.74
N ALA A 216 -6.34 9.34 -20.43
CA ALA A 216 -6.69 10.05 -21.67
C ALA A 216 -6.57 9.17 -22.92
N LYS A 217 -5.55 8.31 -22.97
CA LYS A 217 -5.23 7.46 -24.12
C LYS A 217 -4.52 6.18 -23.65
N PRO A 218 -5.25 5.20 -23.09
CA PRO A 218 -4.67 3.91 -22.73
C PRO A 218 -4.04 3.24 -23.95
N ALA A 219 -2.92 2.55 -23.75
CA ALA A 219 -2.20 1.90 -24.83
C ALA A 219 -2.74 0.49 -25.14
N SER A 220 -3.41 -0.14 -24.15
CA SER A 220 -3.95 -1.49 -24.28
C SER A 220 -5.47 -1.47 -24.36
N ALA A 221 -6.04 -2.36 -25.19
CA ALA A 221 -7.49 -2.54 -25.27
C ALA A 221 -8.12 -2.98 -23.93
N GLU A 222 -7.36 -3.75 -23.13
CA GLU A 222 -7.80 -4.18 -21.80
C GLU A 222 -7.91 -2.99 -20.83
N ALA A 223 -6.95 -2.06 -20.85
CA ALA A 223 -7.01 -0.84 -20.03
C ALA A 223 -8.16 0.06 -20.47
N GLU A 224 -8.39 0.19 -21.79
CA GLU A 224 -9.51 0.97 -22.32
C GLU A 224 -10.86 0.38 -21.89
N ALA A 225 -11.05 -0.92 -22.03
CA ALA A 225 -12.27 -1.61 -21.57
C ALA A 225 -12.46 -1.49 -20.06
N PHE A 226 -11.39 -1.56 -19.27
CA PHE A 226 -11.45 -1.36 -17.82
C PHE A 226 -11.89 0.06 -17.45
N ILE A 227 -11.34 1.08 -18.10
CA ILE A 227 -11.71 2.50 -17.86
C ILE A 227 -13.17 2.75 -18.23
N ARG A 228 -13.69 2.10 -19.28
CA ARG A 228 -15.10 2.19 -19.68
C ARG A 228 -16.06 1.37 -18.81
N GLY A 229 -15.54 0.55 -17.91
CA GLY A 229 -16.37 -0.35 -17.11
C GLY A 229 -16.91 -1.56 -17.88
N GLU A 230 -16.28 -1.91 -19.00
CA GLU A 230 -16.69 -3.01 -19.90
C GLU A 230 -16.04 -4.35 -19.57
N LEU A 231 -15.01 -4.37 -18.70
CA LEU A 231 -14.43 -5.63 -18.22
C LEU A 231 -15.37 -6.32 -17.23
N PRO A 232 -15.59 -7.66 -17.38
CA PRO A 232 -16.40 -8.40 -16.43
C PRO A 232 -15.78 -8.30 -15.03
N TRP A 233 -16.57 -7.86 -14.07
CA TRP A 233 -16.25 -7.85 -12.65
C TRP A 233 -16.46 -9.28 -12.12
N ASN A 234 -15.50 -10.18 -12.34
CA ASN A 234 -15.55 -11.56 -11.82
C ASN A 234 -15.00 -11.63 -10.39
#